data_4da115643b9f00f7bbbaf5a1ef0b452a
#
_entry.id   4da115643b9f00f7bbbaf5a1ef0b452a
#
_cell.length_a   1.000
_cell.length_b   1.000
_cell.length_c   1.000
_cell.angle_alpha   90.00
_cell.angle_beta   90.00
_cell.angle_gamma   90.00
#
_symmetry.space_group_name_H-M   'P 1'
#
loop_
_entity.id
_entity.type
_entity.pdbx_description
1 polymer ?
#
loop_
_entity_poly.entity_id
_entity_poly.type
_entity_poly.pdbx_seq_one_letter_code
_entity_poly.pdbx_strand_id
1 'polypeptide(L)' 'ETRKRSRKEKANDKKKSKAWAQANSELRNKNGQLKKGRTQKDVATRANKILRKM' A
#
# COMPACT_ATOMS: atom_id res chain seq x y z
N GLU A 1 1.22 13.74 -23.55
CA GLU A 1 2.23 12.78 -23.88
C GLU A 1 2.05 11.48 -23.14
N THR A 2 2.07 10.37 -23.85
CA THR A 2 1.92 9.07 -23.24
C THR A 2 3.25 8.35 -23.26
N ARG A 3 3.72 8.03 -22.09
CA ARG A 3 4.95 7.31 -21.91
C ARG A 3 4.64 5.91 -21.40
N LYS A 4 5.03 4.90 -22.13
CA LYS A 4 4.80 3.53 -21.71
C LYS A 4 5.67 3.20 -20.50
N ARG A 5 5.07 2.62 -19.48
CA ARG A 5 5.81 2.17 -18.32
C ARG A 5 6.62 0.95 -18.66
N SER A 6 7.82 0.88 -18.11
CA SER A 6 8.65 -0.31 -18.27
C SER A 6 8.05 -1.48 -17.49
N ARG A 7 8.51 -2.70 -17.83
CA ARG A 7 8.07 -3.88 -17.10
C ARG A 7 8.41 -3.77 -15.61
N LYS A 8 9.54 -3.17 -15.32
CA LYS A 8 10.00 -2.98 -13.95
C LYS A 8 9.05 -2.07 -13.17
N GLU A 9 8.59 -1.00 -13.79
CA GLU A 9 7.64 -0.11 -13.16
C GLU A 9 6.30 -0.78 -12.92
N LYS A 10 5.82 -1.56 -13.88
CA LYS A 10 4.56 -2.30 -13.72
C LYS A 10 4.64 -3.29 -12.58
N ALA A 11 5.75 -4.00 -12.45
CA ALA A 11 5.95 -4.95 -11.37
C ALA A 11 5.97 -4.24 -10.02
N ASN A 12 6.64 -3.09 -9.94
CA ASN A 12 6.67 -2.30 -8.72
C ASN A 12 5.27 -1.80 -8.34
N ASP A 13 4.49 -1.36 -9.33
CA ASP A 13 3.13 -0.91 -9.08
C ASP A 13 2.27 -2.03 -8.48
N LYS A 14 2.40 -3.24 -8.98
CA LYS A 14 1.68 -4.39 -8.43
C LYS A 14 2.08 -4.66 -6.99
N LYS A 15 3.36 -4.61 -6.69
CA LYS A 15 3.87 -4.81 -5.33
C LYS A 15 3.34 -3.73 -4.40
N LYS A 16 3.37 -2.48 -4.83
CA LYS A 16 2.84 -1.37 -4.06
C LYS A 16 1.35 -1.55 -3.78
N SER A 17 0.60 -1.93 -4.80
CA SER A 17 -0.84 -2.14 -4.65
C SER A 17 -1.14 -3.22 -3.61
N LYS A 18 -0.41 -4.32 -3.65
CA LYS A 18 -0.57 -5.39 -2.68
C LYS A 18 -0.17 -4.94 -1.27
N ALA A 19 0.94 -4.21 -1.16
CA ALA A 19 1.41 -3.73 0.12
C ALA A 19 0.39 -2.77 0.75
N TRP A 20 -0.15 -1.86 -0.05
CA TRP A 20 -1.15 -0.92 0.44
C TRP A 20 -2.45 -1.62 0.83
N ALA A 21 -2.88 -2.60 0.03
CA ALA A 21 -4.07 -3.37 0.34
C ALA A 21 -3.90 -4.10 1.67
N GLN A 22 -2.75 -4.71 1.88
CA GLN A 22 -2.47 -5.41 3.13
C GLN A 22 -2.41 -4.44 4.31
N ALA A 23 -1.74 -3.30 4.13
CA ALA A 23 -1.64 -2.29 5.17
C ALA A 23 -3.03 -1.78 5.54
N ASN A 24 -3.87 -1.50 4.56
CA ASN A 24 -5.23 -1.07 4.81
C ASN A 24 -6.02 -2.14 5.57
N SER A 25 -5.87 -3.39 5.17
CA SER A 25 -6.56 -4.49 5.82
C SER A 25 -6.16 -4.61 7.30
N GLU A 26 -4.90 -4.37 7.61
CA GLU A 26 -4.41 -4.46 8.98
C GLU A 26 -4.81 -3.26 9.84
N LEU A 27 -4.84 -2.06 9.25
CA LEU A 27 -5.06 -0.83 9.99
C LEU A 27 -6.46 -0.27 9.90
N ARG A 28 -7.31 -0.85 9.06
CA ARG A 28 -8.70 -0.42 8.92
C ARG A 28 -9.66 -1.44 9.50
N ASN A 29 -10.81 -0.95 9.93
CA ASN A 29 -11.89 -1.80 10.42
C ASN A 29 -12.67 -2.39 9.25
N LYS A 30 -13.58 -3.32 9.56
CA LYS A 30 -14.44 -3.96 8.54
C LYS A 30 -15.24 -2.94 7.74
N ASN A 31 -15.60 -1.82 8.34
CA ASN A 31 -16.35 -0.78 7.67
C ASN A 31 -15.47 0.21 6.89
N GLY A 32 -14.18 -0.07 6.77
CA GLY A 32 -13.28 0.73 5.96
C GLY A 32 -12.66 1.94 6.66
N GLN A 33 -12.99 2.15 7.92
CA GLN A 33 -12.43 3.25 8.68
C GLN A 33 -11.13 2.85 9.38
N LEU A 34 -10.24 3.83 9.55
CA LEU A 34 -9.00 3.58 10.28
C LEU A 34 -9.29 3.23 11.73
N LYS A 35 -8.51 2.31 12.27
CA LYS A 35 -8.63 1.95 13.67
C LYS A 35 -8.27 3.12 14.56
N LYS A 36 -8.82 3.12 15.78
CA LYS A 36 -8.56 4.16 16.74
C LYS A 36 -7.05 4.29 16.99
N GLY A 37 -6.53 5.51 16.95
CA GLY A 37 -5.12 5.76 17.14
C GLY A 37 -4.26 5.55 15.89
N ARG A 38 -4.88 5.21 14.77
CA ARG A 38 -4.18 5.05 13.49
C ARG A 38 -4.52 6.18 12.54
N THR A 39 -3.56 6.55 11.73
CA THR A 39 -3.72 7.62 10.76
C THR A 39 -3.35 7.13 9.37
N GLN A 40 -3.65 7.95 8.34
CA GLN A 40 -3.25 7.65 6.97
C GLN A 40 -1.73 7.49 6.87
N LYS A 41 -0.99 8.24 7.67
CA LYS A 41 0.46 8.15 7.71
C LYS A 41 0.91 6.76 8.17
N ASP A 42 0.20 6.20 9.15
CA ASP A 42 0.51 4.85 9.63
C ASP A 42 0.31 3.81 8.54
N VAL A 43 -0.75 3.97 7.74
CA VAL A 43 -0.99 3.08 6.61
C VAL A 43 0.18 3.14 5.63
N ALA A 44 0.63 4.34 5.31
CA ALA A 44 1.76 4.52 4.40
C ALA A 44 3.03 3.88 4.96
N THR A 45 3.31 4.07 6.23
CA THR A 45 4.48 3.49 6.88
C THR A 45 4.42 1.96 6.84
N ARG A 46 3.25 1.40 7.16
CA ARG A 46 3.07 -0.04 7.14
C ARG A 46 3.22 -0.60 5.73
N ALA A 47 2.63 0.07 4.74
CA ALA A 47 2.74 -0.34 3.35
C ALA A 47 4.20 -0.37 2.90
N ASN A 48 4.98 0.64 3.27
CA ASN A 48 6.40 0.69 2.93
C ASN A 48 7.17 -0.46 3.58
N LYS A 49 6.85 -0.82 4.82
CA LYS A 49 7.48 -1.96 5.48
C LYS A 49 7.18 -3.26 4.76
N ILE A 50 5.93 -3.45 4.37
CA ILE A 50 5.52 -4.64 3.63
C ILE A 50 6.24 -4.70 2.30
N LEU A 51 6.31 -3.57 1.61
CA LEU A 51 6.97 -3.47 0.32
C LEU A 51 8.45 -3.85 0.39
N ARG A 52 9.12 -3.46 1.47
CA ARG A 52 10.52 -3.80 1.66
C ARG A 52 10.75 -5.29 1.83
N LYS A 53 9.78 -5.98 2.39
CA LYS A 53 9.89 -7.44 2.61
C LYS A 53 9.50 -8.26 1.40
N MET A 54 8.93 -7.65 0.41
CA MET A 54 8.54 -8.34 -0.82
C MET A 54 9.72 -8.65 -1.72
#